data_43191b79f91a805f58f378a0289613bb
#
_entry.id   43191b79f91a805f58f378a0289613bb
#
_cell.length_a   1.000
_cell.length_b   1.000
_cell.length_c   1.000
_cell.angle_alpha   90.00
_cell.angle_beta   90.00
_cell.angle_gamma   90.00
#
_symmetry.space_group_name_H-M   'P 1'
#
loop_
_entity.id
_entity.type
_entity.pdbx_description
1 polymer ?
#
loop_
_entity_poly.entity_id
_entity_poly.type
_entity_poly.pdbx_seq_one_letter_code
_entity_poly.pdbx_strand_id
1 'polypeptide(L)'
;PDITLDLIRWGEPAWVSRAFTVSQEHGFNARYSWIKETLDAAYRVYGLKFHFISAEQNETDRIDESWILFLRYRLDHEVRTPYDYRKIKLVASDEVGTRNIAAQMVENASLRNAIDVIGLHYTTFGDSYTNLLNEAYGKEIWYSEGSAPCNLSELTVQADQSGLVGKNSAIDIANRI
;
A
#
# COMPACT_ATOMS: atom_id res chain seq x y z
N PRO A 1 9.07 15.14 16.36
CA PRO A 1 8.13 14.97 15.26
C PRO A 1 7.52 13.58 15.35
N ASP A 2 6.20 13.51 15.29
CA ASP A 2 5.49 12.24 15.26
C ASP A 2 5.75 11.59 13.90
N ILE A 3 6.29 10.39 13.90
CA ILE A 3 6.54 9.62 12.68
C ILE A 3 5.28 8.84 12.36
N THR A 4 4.79 9.02 11.14
CA THR A 4 3.71 8.22 10.59
C THR A 4 4.29 6.93 9.99
N LEU A 5 3.74 5.78 10.37
CA LEU A 5 4.21 4.48 9.93
C LEU A 5 3.17 3.83 9.02
N ASP A 6 3.64 3.29 7.92
CA ASP A 6 2.92 2.40 7.03
C ASP A 6 3.52 1.00 7.05
N LEU A 7 2.68 -0.03 7.02
CA LEU A 7 3.08 -1.43 6.93
C LEU A 7 2.92 -1.92 5.49
N ILE A 8 4.03 -2.00 4.78
CA ILE A 8 4.06 -2.48 3.40
C ILE A 8 4.39 -3.98 3.37
N ARG A 9 3.63 -4.72 2.57
CA ARG A 9 3.81 -6.16 2.40
C ARG A 9 4.54 -6.47 1.08
N TRP A 10 5.81 -6.82 1.16
CA TRP A 10 6.62 -7.26 0.00
C TRP A 10 6.45 -8.74 -0.32
N GLY A 11 6.03 -9.53 0.64
CA GLY A 11 5.79 -10.95 0.50
C GLY A 11 5.14 -11.47 1.77
N GLU A 12 4.89 -12.76 1.82
CA GLU A 12 4.30 -13.39 3.01
C GLU A 12 5.02 -14.69 3.37
N PRO A 13 5.02 -15.06 4.66
CA PRO A 13 5.62 -16.31 5.09
C PRO A 13 5.00 -17.52 4.39
N ALA A 14 5.79 -18.56 4.14
CA ALA A 14 5.34 -19.76 3.44
C ALA A 14 4.15 -20.46 4.12
N TRP A 15 3.98 -20.31 5.44
CA TRP A 15 2.82 -20.88 6.14
C TRP A 15 1.52 -20.14 5.79
N VAL A 16 1.58 -18.83 5.52
CA VAL A 16 0.43 -18.06 5.04
C VAL A 16 0.03 -18.51 3.64
N SER A 17 0.99 -18.58 2.73
CA SER A 17 0.74 -19.05 1.36
C SER A 17 0.19 -20.49 1.34
N ARG A 18 0.70 -21.37 2.21
CA ARG A 18 0.16 -22.73 2.35
C ARG A 18 -1.29 -22.76 2.84
N ALA A 19 -1.72 -21.82 3.68
CA ALA A 19 -3.10 -21.79 4.14
C ALA A 19 -4.10 -21.58 2.99
N PHE A 20 -3.70 -20.85 1.94
CA PHE A 20 -4.52 -20.69 0.73
C PHE A 20 -4.73 -21.99 -0.07
N THR A 21 -3.88 -22.99 0.10
CA THR A 21 -4.09 -24.30 -0.54
C THR A 21 -5.22 -25.09 0.11
N VAL A 22 -5.63 -24.73 1.33
CA VAL A 22 -6.76 -25.33 2.05
C VAL A 22 -8.06 -24.65 1.59
N SER A 23 -8.15 -23.34 1.72
CA SER A 23 -9.25 -22.52 1.23
C SER A 23 -8.86 -21.04 1.25
N GLN A 24 -9.60 -20.21 0.53
CA GLN A 24 -9.46 -18.76 0.59
C GLN A 24 -9.66 -18.22 2.00
N GLU A 25 -10.66 -18.72 2.72
CA GLU A 25 -10.94 -18.32 4.09
C GLU A 25 -9.76 -18.64 5.04
N HIS A 26 -9.17 -19.83 4.93
CA HIS A 26 -7.97 -20.18 5.70
C HIS A 26 -6.81 -19.25 5.36
N GLY A 27 -6.60 -18.97 4.10
CA GLY A 27 -5.56 -18.04 3.64
C GLY A 27 -5.76 -16.64 4.19
N PHE A 28 -6.97 -16.10 4.11
CA PHE A 28 -7.30 -14.77 4.64
C PHE A 28 -7.11 -14.70 6.16
N ASN A 29 -7.56 -15.71 6.90
CA ASN A 29 -7.35 -15.75 8.34
C ASN A 29 -5.87 -15.86 8.71
N ALA A 30 -5.09 -16.68 8.01
CA ALA A 30 -3.66 -16.79 8.22
C ALA A 30 -2.92 -15.48 7.96
N ARG A 31 -3.23 -14.83 6.83
CA ARG A 31 -2.65 -13.53 6.47
C ARG A 31 -2.99 -12.45 7.48
N TYR A 32 -4.25 -12.38 7.89
CA TYR A 32 -4.67 -11.43 8.93
C TYR A 32 -3.97 -11.68 10.25
N SER A 33 -3.86 -12.94 10.67
CA SER A 33 -3.15 -13.29 11.90
C SER A 33 -1.70 -12.84 11.87
N TRP A 34 -1.02 -13.04 10.75
CA TRP A 34 0.35 -12.56 10.57
C TRP A 34 0.45 -11.03 10.67
N ILE A 35 -0.44 -10.29 9.98
CA ILE A 35 -0.48 -8.82 10.06
C ILE A 35 -0.73 -8.39 11.51
N LYS A 36 -1.75 -8.95 12.15
CA LYS A 36 -2.12 -8.61 13.53
C LYS A 36 -0.97 -8.85 14.50
N GLU A 37 -0.32 -10.01 14.43
CA GLU A 37 0.83 -10.31 15.30
C GLU A 37 2.01 -9.35 15.03
N THR A 38 2.21 -8.90 13.80
CA THR A 38 3.20 -7.90 13.47
C THR A 38 2.89 -6.56 14.13
N LEU A 39 1.64 -6.08 14.03
CA LEU A 39 1.17 -4.85 14.67
C LEU A 39 1.29 -4.93 16.20
N ASP A 40 0.83 -6.03 16.77
CA ASP A 40 0.86 -6.27 18.21
C ASP A 40 2.30 -6.33 18.74
N ALA A 41 3.19 -7.03 18.05
CA ALA A 41 4.59 -7.16 18.43
C ALA A 41 5.33 -5.82 18.32
N ALA A 42 5.11 -5.07 17.24
CA ALA A 42 5.71 -3.75 17.07
C ALA A 42 5.33 -2.80 18.20
N TYR A 43 4.07 -2.83 18.61
CA TYR A 43 3.63 -2.01 19.73
C TYR A 43 4.18 -2.51 21.08
N ARG A 44 4.10 -3.82 21.37
CA ARG A 44 4.55 -4.38 22.64
C ARG A 44 6.05 -4.22 22.88
N VAL A 45 6.85 -4.37 21.82
CA VAL A 45 8.33 -4.36 21.93
C VAL A 45 8.90 -2.95 21.79
N TYR A 46 8.34 -2.15 20.88
CA TYR A 46 8.93 -0.87 20.49
C TYR A 46 8.02 0.34 20.73
N GLY A 47 6.76 0.14 21.17
CA GLY A 47 5.78 1.21 21.31
C GLY A 47 5.30 1.80 19.97
N LEU A 48 5.58 1.13 18.84
CA LEU A 48 5.27 1.62 17.51
C LEU A 48 3.79 1.38 17.18
N LYS A 49 3.12 2.42 16.68
CA LYS A 49 1.76 2.36 16.16
C LYS A 49 1.80 2.57 14.65
N PHE A 50 1.22 1.65 13.91
CA PHE A 50 1.02 1.84 12.49
C PHE A 50 -0.26 2.64 12.25
N HIS A 51 -0.18 3.58 11.33
CA HIS A 51 -1.27 4.47 10.94
C HIS A 51 -1.89 4.03 9.62
N PHE A 52 -1.08 3.34 8.79
CA PHE A 52 -1.45 2.84 7.49
C PHE A 52 -1.02 1.39 7.33
N ILE A 53 -1.72 0.67 6.47
CA ILE A 53 -1.37 -0.67 5.98
C ILE A 53 -1.61 -0.70 4.49
N SER A 54 -0.60 -1.09 3.73
CA SER A 54 -0.80 -1.49 2.33
C SER A 54 -1.67 -2.75 2.29
N ALA A 55 -2.88 -2.61 1.76
CA ALA A 55 -3.87 -3.67 1.78
C ALA A 55 -3.43 -4.90 0.98
N GLU A 56 -2.65 -4.69 -0.07
CA GLU A 56 -2.18 -5.73 -0.96
C GLU A 56 -0.67 -5.92 -0.88
N GLN A 57 -0.14 -6.84 -1.65
CA GLN A 57 1.30 -6.99 -1.81
C GLN A 57 1.82 -5.85 -2.66
N ASN A 58 2.95 -5.27 -2.25
CA ASN A 58 3.62 -4.23 -3.00
C ASN A 58 3.86 -4.69 -4.45
N GLU A 59 3.51 -3.83 -5.40
CA GLU A 59 3.65 -4.07 -6.84
C GLU A 59 2.97 -5.35 -7.34
N THR A 60 1.85 -5.72 -6.73
CA THR A 60 1.07 -6.84 -7.22
C THR A 60 0.45 -6.54 -8.59
N ASP A 61 0.29 -7.55 -9.40
CA ASP A 61 -0.46 -7.48 -10.67
C ASP A 61 -1.93 -7.89 -10.50
N ARG A 62 -2.37 -8.12 -9.27
CA ARG A 62 -3.72 -8.58 -8.94
C ARG A 62 -4.31 -7.79 -7.80
N ILE A 63 -5.47 -7.23 -8.03
CA ILE A 63 -6.32 -6.62 -7.00
C ILE A 63 -7.21 -7.71 -6.43
N ASP A 64 -7.10 -7.96 -5.13
CA ASP A 64 -7.97 -8.88 -4.40
C ASP A 64 -8.96 -8.10 -3.54
N GLU A 65 -10.07 -7.67 -4.18
CA GLU A 65 -11.14 -6.93 -3.51
C GLU A 65 -11.67 -7.67 -2.28
N SER A 66 -11.80 -8.99 -2.38
CA SER A 66 -12.32 -9.81 -1.27
C SER A 66 -11.40 -9.76 -0.07
N TRP A 67 -10.08 -9.76 -0.30
CA TRP A 67 -9.09 -9.61 0.76
C TRP A 67 -9.14 -8.20 1.38
N ILE A 68 -9.22 -7.15 0.58
CA ILE A 68 -9.28 -5.76 1.06
C ILE A 68 -10.49 -5.57 1.98
N LEU A 69 -11.66 -6.04 1.54
CA LEU A 69 -12.90 -5.98 2.34
C LEU A 69 -12.79 -6.80 3.61
N PHE A 70 -12.19 -7.99 3.54
CA PHE A 70 -11.94 -8.84 4.71
C PHE A 70 -10.98 -8.16 5.69
N LEU A 71 -9.89 -7.59 5.22
CA LEU A 71 -8.92 -6.88 6.06
C LEU A 71 -9.58 -5.71 6.80
N ARG A 72 -10.35 -4.87 6.07
CA ARG A 72 -11.06 -3.74 6.68
C ARG A 72 -12.04 -4.24 7.74
N TYR A 73 -12.86 -5.24 7.43
CA TYR A 73 -13.78 -5.83 8.36
C TYR A 73 -13.09 -6.30 9.66
N ARG A 74 -11.96 -7.00 9.51
CA ARG A 74 -11.20 -7.52 10.66
C ARG A 74 -10.61 -6.39 11.50
N LEU A 75 -10.04 -5.35 10.89
CA LEU A 75 -9.51 -4.19 11.62
C LEU A 75 -10.62 -3.45 12.38
N ASP A 76 -11.82 -3.35 11.81
CA ASP A 76 -12.95 -2.67 12.43
C ASP A 76 -13.55 -3.43 13.62
N HIS A 77 -13.47 -4.75 13.61
CA HIS A 77 -14.13 -5.61 14.60
C HIS A 77 -13.16 -6.30 15.56
N GLU A 78 -11.85 -6.09 15.43
CA GLU A 78 -10.87 -6.67 16.33
C GLU A 78 -10.88 -5.97 17.69
N VAL A 79 -11.19 -6.73 18.75
CA VAL A 79 -11.36 -6.20 20.11
C VAL A 79 -10.14 -6.41 21.00
N ARG A 80 -9.23 -7.28 20.62
CA ARG A 80 -8.01 -7.61 21.38
C ARG A 80 -6.80 -6.96 20.74
N THR A 81 -6.72 -5.64 20.83
CA THR A 81 -5.66 -4.83 20.20
C THR A 81 -4.99 -3.94 21.23
N PRO A 82 -3.69 -3.66 21.09
CA PRO A 82 -2.97 -2.76 21.97
C PRO A 82 -3.29 -1.29 21.74
N TYR A 83 -3.86 -0.95 20.59
CA TYR A 83 -4.38 0.38 20.24
C TYR A 83 -5.55 0.24 19.26
N ASP A 84 -6.25 1.30 18.95
CA ASP A 84 -7.47 1.27 18.14
C ASP A 84 -7.18 0.99 16.66
N TYR A 85 -7.33 -0.26 16.21
CA TYR A 85 -7.09 -0.68 14.83
C TYR A 85 -8.10 -0.14 13.83
N ARG A 86 -9.27 0.33 14.28
CA ARG A 86 -10.26 1.00 13.41
C ARG A 86 -9.72 2.30 12.81
N LYS A 87 -8.70 2.88 13.44
CA LYS A 87 -8.03 4.10 12.98
C LYS A 87 -6.92 3.86 11.97
N ILE A 88 -6.57 2.61 11.73
CA ILE A 88 -5.59 2.27 10.71
C ILE A 88 -6.24 2.45 9.35
N LYS A 89 -5.65 3.27 8.52
CA LYS A 89 -6.06 3.53 7.14
C LYS A 89 -5.51 2.48 6.21
N LEU A 90 -6.26 2.12 5.17
CA LEU A 90 -5.79 1.21 4.12
C LEU A 90 -5.28 2.00 2.92
N VAL A 91 -4.08 1.67 2.50
CA VAL A 91 -3.48 2.12 1.23
C VAL A 91 -3.68 1.00 0.20
N ALA A 92 -4.17 1.33 -0.95
CA ALA A 92 -4.23 0.46 -2.11
C ALA A 92 -3.95 1.30 -3.37
N SER A 93 -3.32 0.77 -4.40
CA SER A 93 -2.84 -0.60 -4.47
C SER A 93 -1.32 -0.70 -4.51
N ASP A 94 -0.58 0.39 -4.41
CA ASP A 94 0.88 0.39 -4.52
C ASP A 94 1.34 -0.37 -5.77
N GLU A 95 0.85 0.08 -6.93
CA GLU A 95 0.97 -0.61 -8.21
C GLU A 95 1.96 0.05 -9.15
N VAL A 96 2.54 -0.77 -10.00
CA VAL A 96 3.41 -0.36 -11.11
C VAL A 96 2.62 -0.36 -12.42
N GLY A 97 2.89 0.64 -13.27
CA GLY A 97 2.29 0.74 -14.60
C GLY A 97 0.97 1.49 -14.62
N THR A 98 0.00 1.00 -15.38
CA THR A 98 -1.30 1.66 -15.55
C THR A 98 -2.40 1.09 -14.67
N ARG A 99 -2.07 0.12 -13.82
CA ARG A 99 -3.04 -0.54 -12.96
C ARG A 99 -3.23 0.28 -11.71
N ASN A 100 -4.42 0.75 -11.51
CA ASN A 100 -4.81 1.34 -10.25
C ASN A 100 -6.24 0.91 -9.93
N ILE A 101 -6.53 0.84 -8.64
CA ILE A 101 -7.82 0.37 -8.13
C ILE A 101 -8.94 1.41 -8.31
N ALA A 102 -8.65 2.60 -8.80
CA ALA A 102 -9.57 3.73 -8.79
C ALA A 102 -10.88 3.45 -9.55
N ALA A 103 -10.79 2.80 -10.71
CA ALA A 103 -12.00 2.46 -11.48
C ALA A 103 -12.93 1.56 -10.67
N GLN A 104 -12.41 0.51 -10.03
CA GLN A 104 -13.19 -0.40 -9.18
C GLN A 104 -13.79 0.34 -7.99
N MET A 105 -13.05 1.26 -7.37
CA MET A 105 -13.56 2.06 -6.25
C MET A 105 -14.70 3.00 -6.66
N VAL A 106 -14.69 3.52 -7.87
CA VAL A 106 -15.81 4.35 -8.38
C VAL A 106 -17.07 3.51 -8.50
N GLU A 107 -16.99 2.29 -9.01
CA GLU A 107 -18.10 1.38 -9.23
C GLU A 107 -18.56 0.66 -7.96
N ASN A 108 -17.64 0.33 -7.05
CA ASN A 108 -17.92 -0.43 -5.84
C ASN A 108 -17.79 0.45 -4.58
N ALA A 109 -18.94 0.83 -4.02
CA ALA A 109 -19.01 1.66 -2.81
C ALA A 109 -18.39 0.98 -1.59
N SER A 110 -18.50 -0.34 -1.45
CA SER A 110 -17.91 -1.07 -0.33
C SER A 110 -16.39 -1.02 -0.38
N LEU A 111 -15.83 -1.23 -1.58
CA LEU A 111 -14.39 -1.12 -1.80
C LEU A 111 -13.89 0.31 -1.56
N ARG A 112 -14.61 1.30 -2.11
CA ARG A 112 -14.30 2.71 -1.87
C ARG A 112 -14.31 3.08 -0.39
N ASN A 113 -15.25 2.54 0.39
CA ASN A 113 -15.31 2.81 1.83
C ASN A 113 -14.21 2.09 2.62
N ALA A 114 -13.72 0.97 2.11
CA ALA A 114 -12.65 0.20 2.77
C ALA A 114 -11.26 0.83 2.60
N ILE A 115 -11.04 1.57 1.51
CA ILE A 115 -9.74 2.14 1.14
C ILE A 115 -9.74 3.63 1.44
N ASP A 116 -8.68 4.11 2.07
CA ASP A 116 -8.49 5.51 2.42
C ASP A 116 -7.58 6.24 1.44
N VAL A 117 -6.56 5.56 0.95
CA VAL A 117 -5.49 6.13 0.12
C VAL A 117 -5.26 5.26 -1.11
N ILE A 118 -5.01 5.88 -2.25
CA ILE A 118 -4.56 5.19 -3.46
C ILE A 118 -3.07 5.45 -3.62
N GLY A 119 -2.26 4.40 -3.53
CA GLY A 119 -0.82 4.44 -3.75
C GLY A 119 -0.48 4.21 -5.23
N LEU A 120 0.32 5.08 -5.80
CA LEU A 120 0.79 5.00 -7.18
C LEU A 120 2.32 4.93 -7.18
N HIS A 121 2.87 4.05 -7.99
CA HIS A 121 4.32 3.84 -8.12
C HIS A 121 4.85 4.26 -9.48
N TYR A 122 6.09 4.76 -9.50
CA TYR A 122 6.94 5.02 -10.67
C TYR A 122 6.23 5.78 -11.81
N THR A 123 5.87 5.05 -12.86
CA THR A 123 5.23 5.58 -14.06
C THR A 123 3.70 5.51 -14.02
N THR A 124 3.11 5.05 -12.93
CA THR A 124 1.67 5.06 -12.74
C THR A 124 1.24 6.47 -12.34
N PHE A 125 0.34 7.04 -13.10
CA PHE A 125 -0.18 8.38 -12.87
C PHE A 125 -1.65 8.31 -12.48
N GLY A 126 -2.11 9.35 -11.79
CA GLY A 126 -3.53 9.56 -11.61
C GLY A 126 -4.27 9.75 -12.94
N ASP A 127 -5.52 9.37 -12.96
CA ASP A 127 -6.42 9.43 -14.10
C ASP A 127 -7.75 10.10 -13.71
N SER A 128 -8.74 10.06 -14.61
CA SER A 128 -10.07 10.61 -14.32
C SER A 128 -10.77 9.96 -13.15
N TYR A 129 -10.50 8.68 -12.87
CA TYR A 129 -11.08 7.97 -11.72
C TYR A 129 -10.44 8.40 -10.41
N THR A 130 -9.12 8.54 -10.36
CA THR A 130 -8.41 9.06 -9.19
C THR A 130 -8.83 10.49 -8.89
N ASN A 131 -8.98 11.34 -9.91
CA ASN A 131 -9.46 12.70 -9.75
C ASN A 131 -10.88 12.73 -9.18
N LEU A 132 -11.79 11.92 -9.71
CA LEU A 132 -13.14 11.79 -9.20
C LEU A 132 -13.17 11.33 -7.73
N LEU A 133 -12.33 10.35 -7.38
CA LEU A 133 -12.24 9.84 -6.00
C LEU A 133 -11.70 10.89 -5.05
N ASN A 134 -10.75 11.68 -5.45
CA ASN A 134 -10.22 12.77 -4.65
C ASN A 134 -11.25 13.90 -4.49
N GLU A 135 -11.81 14.41 -5.58
CA GLU A 135 -12.67 15.58 -5.57
C GLU A 135 -14.05 15.30 -4.95
N ALA A 136 -14.67 14.15 -5.29
CA ALA A 136 -16.04 13.84 -4.87
C ALA A 136 -16.10 13.01 -3.58
N TYR A 137 -15.07 12.22 -3.26
CA TYR A 137 -15.07 11.30 -2.13
C TYR A 137 -13.96 11.55 -1.12
N GLY A 138 -13.10 12.56 -1.34
CA GLY A 138 -12.05 12.97 -0.43
C GLY A 138 -10.95 11.91 -0.23
N LYS A 139 -10.72 11.03 -1.23
CA LYS A 139 -9.66 10.03 -1.15
C LYS A 139 -8.30 10.67 -1.38
N GLU A 140 -7.32 10.30 -0.56
CA GLU A 140 -5.95 10.72 -0.75
C GLU A 140 -5.31 9.94 -1.90
N ILE A 141 -4.53 10.62 -2.73
CA ILE A 141 -3.75 10.01 -3.82
C ILE A 141 -2.29 10.25 -3.47
N TRP A 142 -1.55 9.16 -3.27
CA TRP A 142 -0.12 9.23 -2.95
C TRP A 142 0.73 8.75 -4.11
N TYR A 143 1.82 9.42 -4.33
CA TYR A 143 2.96 8.85 -5.04
C TYR A 143 3.81 8.13 -4.00
N SER A 144 3.41 6.89 -3.69
CA SER A 144 3.90 6.16 -2.53
C SER A 144 5.28 5.54 -2.74
N GLU A 145 5.68 5.31 -3.98
CA GLU A 145 7.03 4.88 -4.32
C GLU A 145 7.48 5.46 -5.65
N GLY A 146 8.67 6.04 -5.67
CA GLY A 146 9.28 6.55 -6.87
C GLY A 146 10.79 6.42 -6.82
N SER A 147 11.37 6.06 -7.94
CA SER A 147 12.80 6.22 -8.17
C SER A 147 12.99 7.02 -9.44
N ALA A 148 14.16 7.63 -9.60
CA ALA A 148 14.58 7.93 -10.95
C ALA A 148 14.53 6.64 -11.75
N PRO A 149 14.12 6.65 -12.99
CA PRO A 149 14.33 5.53 -13.87
C PRO A 149 15.83 5.28 -13.92
N CYS A 150 16.30 4.45 -12.99
CA CYS A 150 17.64 3.91 -13.04
C CYS A 150 17.63 2.89 -14.17
N ASN A 151 17.81 3.38 -15.38
CA ASN A 151 18.32 2.53 -16.40
C ASN A 151 19.76 2.17 -16.00
N LEU A 152 19.91 1.07 -15.27
CA LEU A 152 21.22 0.63 -14.74
C LEU A 152 22.27 0.51 -15.87
N SER A 153 21.83 0.36 -17.12
CA SER A 153 22.70 0.35 -18.30
C SER A 153 23.23 1.75 -18.66
N GLU A 154 22.62 2.82 -18.18
CA GLU A 154 23.03 4.21 -18.40
C GLU A 154 23.68 4.85 -17.18
N LEU A 155 23.66 4.18 -16.03
CA LEU A 155 24.44 4.56 -14.86
C LEU A 155 25.92 4.24 -15.11
N THR A 156 26.55 5.10 -15.86
CA THR A 156 28.02 5.12 -15.85
C THR A 156 28.45 5.70 -14.51
N VAL A 157 29.52 5.16 -13.93
CA VAL A 157 30.17 5.69 -12.71
C VAL A 157 30.37 7.20 -12.78
N GLN A 158 30.52 7.72 -13.99
CA GLN A 158 30.72 9.13 -14.29
C GLN A 158 29.45 9.98 -14.11
N ALA A 159 28.27 9.46 -14.43
CA ALA A 159 27.00 10.14 -14.19
C ALA A 159 26.68 10.23 -12.70
N ASP A 160 26.98 9.18 -11.95
CA ASP A 160 26.83 9.17 -10.49
C ASP A 160 27.77 10.16 -9.81
N GLN A 161 29.03 10.22 -10.21
CA GLN A 161 30.01 11.18 -9.69
C GLN A 161 29.64 12.63 -9.97
N SER A 162 28.90 12.91 -11.04
CA SER A 162 28.44 14.27 -11.35
C SER A 162 27.18 14.68 -10.56
N GLY A 163 26.55 13.77 -9.83
CA GLY A 163 25.28 14.00 -9.16
C GLY A 163 24.10 14.21 -10.12
N LEU A 164 24.30 13.98 -11.41
CA LEU A 164 23.28 14.25 -12.44
C LEU A 164 22.07 13.33 -12.29
N VAL A 165 22.30 12.08 -11.89
CA VAL A 165 21.23 11.11 -11.64
C VAL A 165 20.36 11.58 -10.47
N GLY A 166 20.96 11.98 -9.35
CA GLY A 166 20.24 12.50 -8.19
C GLY A 166 19.45 13.78 -8.51
N LYS A 167 20.02 14.69 -9.32
CA LYS A 167 19.33 15.90 -9.76
C LYS A 167 18.12 15.59 -10.62
N ASN A 168 18.25 14.70 -11.59
CA ASN A 168 17.16 14.33 -12.48
C ASN A 168 16.06 13.59 -11.72
N SER A 169 16.41 12.75 -10.73
CA SER A 169 15.46 12.11 -9.83
C SER A 169 14.64 13.12 -9.04
N ALA A 170 15.30 14.10 -8.45
CA ALA A 170 14.63 15.14 -7.68
C ALA A 170 13.66 15.97 -8.56
N ILE A 171 14.07 16.28 -9.79
CA ILE A 171 13.21 16.99 -10.76
C ILE A 171 12.02 16.12 -11.16
N ASP A 172 12.23 14.83 -11.41
CA ASP A 172 11.14 13.93 -11.79
C ASP A 172 10.12 13.78 -10.64
N ILE A 173 10.58 13.61 -9.42
CA ILE A 173 9.72 13.58 -8.24
C ILE A 173 8.96 14.91 -8.09
N ALA A 174 9.65 16.04 -8.20
CA ALA A 174 9.02 17.36 -8.07
C ALA A 174 7.95 17.64 -9.15
N ASN A 175 8.10 17.06 -10.33
CA ASN A 175 7.11 17.19 -11.41
C ASN A 175 5.87 16.29 -11.24
N ARG A 176 5.89 15.37 -10.28
CA ARG A 176 4.80 14.41 -10.02
C ARG A 176 3.94 14.78 -8.81
N ILE A 177 4.40 15.73 -8.00
CA ILE A 177 3.69 16.32 -6.87
C ILE A 177 2.84 17.49 -7.33
#